data_be5d664da98ff5b79ddcc4e81b04bcca
#
_entry.id   be5d664da98ff5b79ddcc4e81b04bcca
#
_cell.length_a   1.000
_cell.length_b   1.000
_cell.length_c   1.000
_cell.angle_alpha   90.00
_cell.angle_beta   90.00
_cell.angle_gamma   90.00
#
_symmetry.space_group_name_H-M   'P 1'
#
loop_
_entity.id
_entity.type
_entity.pdbx_description
1 polymer ?
#
loop_
_entity_poly.entity_id
_entity_poly.type
_entity_poly.pdbx_seq_one_letter_code
_entity_poly.pdbx_strand_id
1 'polypeptide(L)'
;MTDPAPSRVRPAPRMTAIASWTAVRRAIFLDMIGHGTNVAAATRCAGMSRQSAYALRDRDPAFAAEWDGLLEAREQRLLASHVARCARRDARLQRIAAPPPGAAPPTLATSTTPTTRMTRWPPATSPTPATQGAARGA
;
A
#
# COMPACT_ATOMS: atom_id res chain seq x y z
N MET A 1 43.43 3.00 57.93
CA MET A 1 42.06 2.53 57.82
C MET A 1 41.32 3.55 56.98
N THR A 2 41.24 3.26 55.66
CA THR A 2 40.63 4.18 54.70
C THR A 2 39.24 3.64 54.34
N ASP A 3 38.23 4.40 54.72
CA ASP A 3 36.84 4.09 54.53
C ASP A 3 36.46 4.27 53.04
N PRO A 4 35.95 3.25 52.33
CA PRO A 4 35.53 3.43 50.94
C PRO A 4 34.20 4.22 50.90
N ALA A 5 34.23 5.37 50.22
CA ALA A 5 33.09 6.23 50.01
C ALA A 5 31.94 5.44 49.31
N PRO A 6 30.66 5.63 49.74
CA PRO A 6 29.55 4.95 49.14
C PRO A 6 29.35 5.42 47.69
N SER A 7 29.42 4.50 46.75
CA SER A 7 29.07 4.69 45.37
C SER A 7 27.65 5.24 45.24
N ARG A 8 27.54 6.50 44.81
CA ARG A 8 26.24 7.09 44.47
C ARG A 8 25.66 6.33 43.29
N VAL A 9 24.78 5.39 43.60
CA VAL A 9 23.91 4.77 42.58
C VAL A 9 23.13 5.91 41.96
N ARG A 10 23.45 6.24 40.71
CA ARG A 10 22.64 7.15 39.90
C ARG A 10 21.24 6.54 39.83
N PRO A 11 20.19 7.24 40.28
CA PRO A 11 18.84 6.76 40.08
C PRO A 11 18.62 6.64 38.57
N ALA A 12 18.20 5.46 38.13
CA ALA A 12 17.76 5.25 36.77
C ALA A 12 16.75 6.35 36.40
N PRO A 13 16.81 6.92 35.19
CA PRO A 13 15.85 7.93 34.76
C PRO A 13 14.46 7.31 34.96
N ARG A 14 13.72 7.84 35.93
CA ARG A 14 12.31 7.50 36.08
C ARG A 14 11.69 7.78 34.72
N MET A 15 11.13 6.75 34.10
CA MET A 15 10.23 6.92 32.96
C MET A 15 9.01 7.72 33.47
N THR A 16 9.26 9.01 33.63
CA THR A 16 8.30 9.95 34.15
C THR A 16 7.42 10.41 32.99
N ALA A 17 6.16 10.33 33.28
CA ALA A 17 5.04 10.80 32.50
C ALA A 17 4.86 10.00 31.20
N ILE A 18 3.94 9.07 31.24
CA ILE A 18 3.28 8.56 30.04
C ILE A 18 2.90 9.80 29.24
N ALA A 19 3.67 10.09 28.20
CA ALA A 19 3.45 11.27 27.38
C ALA A 19 2.03 11.18 26.84
N SER A 20 1.13 12.03 27.36
CA SER A 20 -0.26 12.01 26.94
C SER A 20 -0.39 12.57 25.52
N TRP A 21 -1.35 12.05 24.77
CA TRP A 21 -1.70 12.55 23.47
C TRP A 21 -2.39 13.92 23.59
N THR A 22 -1.63 15.00 23.43
CA THR A 22 -2.17 16.36 23.32
C THR A 22 -2.70 16.60 21.91
N ALA A 23 -3.55 17.62 21.73
CA ALA A 23 -4.04 18.02 20.40
C ALA A 23 -2.89 18.31 19.41
N VAL A 24 -1.82 18.96 19.88
CA VAL A 24 -0.64 19.25 19.06
C VAL A 24 0.06 17.98 18.60
N ARG A 25 0.26 17.00 19.48
CA ARG A 25 0.91 15.73 19.11
C ARG A 25 0.07 14.91 18.14
N ARG A 26 -1.26 14.92 18.30
CA ARG A 26 -2.19 14.32 17.35
C ARG A 26 -2.06 14.98 15.97
N ALA A 27 -2.08 16.30 15.93
CA ALA A 27 -1.93 17.05 14.68
C ALA A 27 -0.60 16.75 13.97
N ILE A 28 0.53 16.76 14.70
CA ILE A 28 1.84 16.40 14.15
C ILE A 28 1.84 14.99 13.59
N PHE A 29 1.28 14.02 14.32
CA PHE A 29 1.21 12.64 13.87
C PHE A 29 0.38 12.49 12.59
N LEU A 30 -0.83 13.06 12.56
CA LEU A 30 -1.74 12.99 11.41
C LEU A 30 -1.15 13.72 10.19
N ASP A 31 -0.52 14.87 10.37
CA ASP A 31 0.16 15.59 9.31
C ASP A 31 1.27 14.72 8.67
N MET A 32 2.10 14.08 9.48
CA MET A 32 3.15 13.17 9.00
C MET A 32 2.59 11.96 8.25
N ILE A 33 1.47 11.38 8.71
CA ILE A 33 0.78 10.30 7.99
C ILE A 33 0.23 10.80 6.66
N GLY A 34 -0.39 11.98 6.63
CA GLY A 34 -0.91 12.62 5.44
C GLY A 34 0.16 12.87 4.37
N HIS A 35 1.39 13.20 4.79
CA HIS A 35 2.56 13.33 3.91
C HIS A 35 3.16 11.98 3.46
N GLY A 36 2.60 10.87 3.89
CA GLY A 36 3.03 9.54 3.47
C GLY A 36 4.14 8.92 4.31
N THR A 37 4.44 9.52 5.46
CA THR A 37 5.39 8.97 6.41
C THR A 37 4.84 7.70 7.06
N ASN A 38 5.71 6.76 7.42
CA ASN A 38 5.29 5.56 8.12
C ASN A 38 4.97 5.86 9.60
N VAL A 39 4.13 5.02 10.22
CA VAL A 39 3.68 5.19 11.60
C VAL A 39 4.85 5.32 12.59
N ALA A 40 5.95 4.57 12.38
CA ALA A 40 7.11 4.62 13.28
C ALA A 40 7.83 5.97 13.26
N ALA A 41 7.93 6.61 12.09
CA ALA A 41 8.53 7.93 11.97
C ALA A 41 7.55 9.01 12.46
N ALA A 42 6.27 8.92 12.11
CA ALA A 42 5.24 9.85 12.57
C ALA A 42 5.13 9.90 14.10
N THR A 43 5.14 8.73 14.77
CA THR A 43 5.13 8.67 16.25
C THR A 43 6.39 9.26 16.87
N ARG A 44 7.57 9.06 16.26
CA ARG A 44 8.81 9.70 16.73
C ARG A 44 8.72 11.23 16.64
N CYS A 45 8.21 11.77 15.54
CA CYS A 45 8.02 13.21 15.37
C CYS A 45 7.03 13.78 16.41
N ALA A 46 5.97 13.03 16.73
CA ALA A 46 5.03 13.41 17.79
C ALA A 46 5.56 13.20 19.21
N GLY A 47 6.75 12.61 19.38
CA GLY A 47 7.34 12.27 20.68
C GLY A 47 6.56 11.18 21.41
N MET A 48 5.99 10.22 20.66
CA MET A 48 5.11 9.16 21.16
C MET A 48 5.61 7.77 20.76
N SER A 49 5.15 6.72 21.42
CA SER A 49 5.42 5.35 21.03
C SER A 49 4.40 4.85 19.98
N ARG A 50 4.80 3.88 19.16
CA ARG A 50 3.87 3.22 18.22
C ARG A 50 2.70 2.58 18.94
N GLN A 51 2.99 1.90 20.06
CA GLN A 51 1.96 1.24 20.86
C GLN A 51 0.92 2.24 21.37
N SER A 52 1.36 3.43 21.84
CA SER A 52 0.44 4.47 22.29
C SER A 52 -0.42 5.05 21.18
N ALA A 53 0.09 5.09 19.93
CA ALA A 53 -0.70 5.54 18.78
C ALA A 53 -1.84 4.56 18.46
N TYR A 54 -1.55 3.26 18.42
CA TYR A 54 -2.59 2.25 18.22
C TYR A 54 -3.59 2.20 19.38
N ALA A 55 -3.13 2.30 20.63
CA ALA A 55 -4.01 2.38 21.78
C ALA A 55 -4.90 3.63 21.78
N LEU A 56 -4.44 4.75 21.21
CA LEU A 56 -5.28 5.92 21.02
C LEU A 56 -6.33 5.67 19.92
N ARG A 57 -5.93 5.08 18.80
CA ARG A 57 -6.85 4.72 17.70
C ARG A 57 -7.98 3.82 18.19
N ASP A 58 -7.68 2.84 19.04
CA ASP A 58 -8.69 1.91 19.59
C ASP A 58 -9.67 2.59 20.54
N ARG A 59 -9.25 3.67 21.22
CA ARG A 59 -10.06 4.38 22.22
C ARG A 59 -10.79 5.61 21.71
N ASP A 60 -10.27 6.22 20.64
CA ASP A 60 -10.77 7.49 20.09
C ASP A 60 -11.20 7.28 18.64
N PRO A 61 -12.51 7.07 18.40
CA PRO A 61 -13.02 6.81 17.06
C PRO A 61 -12.85 8.00 16.11
N ALA A 62 -12.82 9.24 16.62
CA ALA A 62 -12.58 10.42 15.79
C ALA A 62 -11.14 10.41 15.26
N PHE A 63 -10.17 10.14 16.14
CA PHE A 63 -8.77 9.99 15.72
C PHE A 63 -8.57 8.82 14.76
N ALA A 64 -9.27 7.70 14.98
CA ALA A 64 -9.24 6.55 14.07
C ALA A 64 -9.75 6.93 12.68
N ALA A 65 -10.90 7.61 12.59
CA ALA A 65 -11.47 8.04 11.32
C ALA A 65 -10.57 9.00 10.54
N GLU A 66 -9.96 9.98 11.22
CA GLU A 66 -8.98 10.89 10.60
C GLU A 66 -7.76 10.14 10.08
N TRP A 67 -7.22 9.22 10.87
CA TRP A 67 -6.07 8.41 10.46
C TRP A 67 -6.39 7.54 9.23
N ASP A 68 -7.52 6.84 9.26
CA ASP A 68 -7.92 5.94 8.18
C ASP A 68 -8.22 6.72 6.90
N GLY A 69 -8.89 7.88 6.99
CA GLY A 69 -9.11 8.77 5.86
C GLY A 69 -7.81 9.27 5.20
N LEU A 70 -6.77 9.54 6.00
CA LEU A 70 -5.45 9.91 5.48
C LEU A 70 -4.75 8.76 4.75
N LEU A 71 -4.90 7.52 5.25
CA LEU A 71 -4.36 6.33 4.58
C LEU A 71 -5.08 6.07 3.25
N GLU A 72 -6.40 6.18 3.21
CA GLU A 72 -7.20 6.04 1.98
C GLU A 72 -6.81 7.12 0.95
N ALA A 73 -6.73 8.38 1.37
CA ALA A 73 -6.33 9.48 0.49
C ALA A 73 -4.92 9.29 -0.06
N ARG A 74 -4.01 8.70 0.72
CA ARG A 74 -2.66 8.33 0.26
C ARG A 74 -2.71 7.23 -0.79
N GLU A 75 -3.48 6.18 -0.56
CA GLU A 75 -3.64 5.08 -1.50
C GLU A 75 -4.20 5.56 -2.83
N GLN A 76 -5.26 6.37 -2.79
CA GLN A 76 -5.85 6.98 -3.99
C GLN A 76 -4.82 7.82 -4.77
N ARG A 77 -3.99 8.62 -4.09
CA ARG A 77 -2.91 9.38 -4.73
C ARG A 77 -1.87 8.49 -5.40
N LEU A 78 -1.51 7.37 -4.77
CA LEU A 78 -0.57 6.40 -5.34
C LEU A 78 -1.17 5.72 -6.57
N LEU A 79 -2.42 5.30 -6.51
CA LEU A 79 -3.13 4.71 -7.66
C LEU A 79 -3.25 5.70 -8.82
N ALA A 80 -3.67 6.94 -8.56
CA ALA A 80 -3.74 7.99 -9.58
C ALA A 80 -2.38 8.25 -10.23
N SER A 81 -1.30 8.29 -9.44
CA SER A 81 0.06 8.45 -9.93
C SER A 81 0.51 7.27 -10.80
N HIS A 82 0.11 6.05 -10.43
CA HIS A 82 0.40 4.85 -11.20
C HIS A 82 -0.32 4.88 -12.55
N VAL A 83 -1.63 5.13 -12.55
CA VAL A 83 -2.44 5.27 -13.77
C VAL A 83 -1.86 6.33 -14.71
N ALA A 84 -1.52 7.50 -14.17
CA ALA A 84 -0.92 8.58 -14.96
C ALA A 84 0.44 8.19 -15.58
N ARG A 85 1.24 7.38 -14.87
CA ARG A 85 2.51 6.85 -15.42
C ARG A 85 2.26 5.85 -16.55
N CYS A 86 1.30 4.93 -16.37
CA CYS A 86 0.91 3.98 -17.41
C CYS A 86 0.43 4.72 -18.67
N ALA A 87 -0.49 5.66 -18.53
CA ALA A 87 -1.01 6.44 -19.65
C ALA A 87 0.10 7.20 -20.42
N ARG A 88 1.07 7.78 -19.69
CA ARG A 88 2.22 8.44 -20.33
C ARG A 88 3.11 7.46 -21.11
N ARG A 89 3.31 6.26 -20.54
CA ARG A 89 4.06 5.19 -21.23
C ARG A 89 3.35 4.76 -22.50
N ASP A 90 2.06 4.52 -22.44
CA ASP A 90 1.26 4.09 -23.58
C ASP A 90 1.24 5.15 -24.68
N ALA A 91 1.04 6.42 -24.32
CA ALA A 91 1.11 7.53 -25.27
C ALA A 91 2.50 7.67 -25.94
N ARG A 92 3.57 7.34 -25.19
CA ARG A 92 4.92 7.30 -25.77
C ARG A 92 5.08 6.15 -26.76
N LEU A 93 4.59 4.96 -26.43
CA LEU A 93 4.64 3.80 -27.31
C LEU A 93 3.83 4.03 -28.59
N GLN A 94 2.64 4.62 -28.49
CA GLN A 94 1.81 4.99 -29.64
C GLN A 94 2.52 5.98 -30.56
N ARG A 95 3.24 6.97 -30.03
CA ARG A 95 4.03 7.92 -30.82
C ARG A 95 5.19 7.27 -31.55
N ILE A 96 5.81 6.25 -30.97
CA ILE A 96 6.91 5.50 -31.59
C ILE A 96 6.37 4.57 -32.70
N ALA A 97 5.18 3.98 -32.46
CA ALA A 97 4.53 3.07 -33.42
C ALA A 97 3.80 3.82 -34.55
N ALA A 98 3.55 5.13 -34.40
CA ALA A 98 2.89 5.91 -35.42
C ALA A 98 3.80 6.01 -36.68
N PRO A 99 3.29 5.75 -37.89
CA PRO A 99 4.06 5.94 -39.10
C PRO A 99 4.46 7.42 -39.26
N PRO A 100 5.62 7.71 -39.86
CA PRO A 100 6.05 9.09 -40.03
C PRO A 100 5.02 9.86 -40.89
N PRO A 101 4.81 11.17 -40.57
CA PRO A 101 3.90 11.99 -41.35
C PRO A 101 4.34 12.02 -42.81
N GLY A 102 3.48 11.55 -43.71
CA GLY A 102 3.80 11.44 -45.18
C GLY A 102 4.08 10.03 -45.66
N ALA A 103 4.11 9.02 -44.79
CA ALA A 103 4.10 7.64 -45.29
C ALA A 103 2.72 7.34 -45.89
N ALA A 104 2.68 7.05 -47.19
CA ALA A 104 1.45 6.59 -47.82
C ALA A 104 0.91 5.37 -47.07
N PRO A 105 -0.42 5.25 -46.89
CA PRO A 105 -0.98 4.07 -46.27
C PRO A 105 -0.53 2.84 -47.03
N PRO A 106 -0.13 1.74 -46.36
CA PRO A 106 0.20 0.51 -47.06
C PRO A 106 -1.02 0.11 -47.87
N THR A 107 -0.87 0.13 -49.19
CA THR A 107 -1.88 -0.41 -50.09
C THR A 107 -2.04 -1.86 -49.69
N LEU A 108 -3.17 -2.18 -49.08
CA LEU A 108 -3.54 -3.57 -48.80
C LEU A 108 -3.66 -4.27 -50.15
N ALA A 109 -2.54 -4.77 -50.63
CA ALA A 109 -2.59 -5.79 -51.67
C ALA A 109 -3.44 -6.90 -51.09
N THR A 110 -4.61 -7.08 -51.71
CA THR A 110 -5.56 -8.14 -51.33
C THR A 110 -4.88 -9.47 -51.62
N SER A 111 -4.02 -9.90 -50.72
CA SER A 111 -3.52 -11.27 -50.71
C SER A 111 -4.66 -12.14 -50.29
N THR A 112 -5.34 -12.71 -51.24
CA THR A 112 -6.25 -13.83 -51.08
C THR A 112 -5.51 -14.94 -50.36
N THR A 113 -5.62 -14.97 -49.05
CA THR A 113 -5.06 -16.06 -48.27
C THR A 113 -5.93 -17.30 -48.47
N PRO A 114 -5.39 -18.42 -48.95
CA PRO A 114 -6.18 -19.64 -49.05
C PRO A 114 -6.61 -20.06 -47.66
N THR A 115 -7.89 -20.28 -47.52
CA THR A 115 -8.54 -20.81 -46.29
C THR A 115 -7.79 -22.04 -45.79
N THR A 116 -6.87 -21.86 -44.87
CA THR A 116 -6.33 -22.96 -44.09
C THR A 116 -7.42 -23.40 -43.11
N ARG A 117 -7.95 -24.58 -43.37
CA ARG A 117 -8.94 -25.32 -42.56
C ARG A 117 -8.52 -25.28 -41.09
N MET A 118 -9.26 -24.49 -40.33
CA MET A 118 -9.10 -24.38 -38.87
C MET A 118 -9.33 -25.74 -38.26
N THR A 119 -8.26 -26.41 -37.82
CA THR A 119 -8.33 -27.63 -37.03
C THR A 119 -9.02 -27.32 -35.72
N ARG A 120 -10.20 -27.90 -35.62
CA ARG A 120 -11.07 -27.75 -34.43
C ARG A 120 -10.32 -28.20 -33.17
N TRP A 121 -10.03 -27.25 -32.26
CA TRP A 121 -9.52 -27.55 -30.95
C TRP A 121 -10.56 -28.40 -30.18
N PRO A 122 -10.17 -29.52 -29.52
CA PRO A 122 -11.11 -30.30 -28.76
C PRO A 122 -11.61 -29.49 -27.55
N PRO A 123 -12.90 -29.63 -27.15
CA PRO A 123 -13.44 -28.94 -25.99
C PRO A 123 -12.73 -29.40 -24.73
N ALA A 124 -12.36 -28.42 -23.89
CA ALA A 124 -11.80 -28.67 -22.57
C ALA A 124 -12.80 -29.47 -21.73
N THR A 125 -12.40 -30.68 -21.31
CA THR A 125 -13.14 -31.48 -20.33
C THR A 125 -13.06 -30.78 -18.98
N SER A 126 -14.20 -30.30 -18.49
CA SER A 126 -14.35 -29.73 -17.15
C SER A 126 -14.09 -30.84 -16.11
N PRO A 127 -13.30 -30.60 -15.06
CA PRO A 127 -13.17 -31.54 -13.96
C PRO A 127 -14.47 -31.56 -13.15
N THR A 128 -15.03 -32.73 -12.99
CA THR A 128 -16.16 -33.03 -12.12
C THR A 128 -15.81 -32.72 -10.66
N PRO A 129 -16.65 -31.96 -9.92
CA PRO A 129 -16.41 -31.80 -8.48
C PRO A 129 -16.61 -33.09 -7.74
N ALA A 130 -15.56 -33.52 -7.04
CA ALA A 130 -15.63 -34.70 -6.15
C ALA A 130 -16.60 -34.41 -5.00
N THR A 131 -17.64 -35.21 -4.95
CA THR A 131 -18.59 -35.33 -3.84
C THR A 131 -17.83 -35.78 -2.59
N GLN A 132 -17.63 -34.87 -1.63
CA GLN A 132 -17.16 -35.24 -0.30
C GLN A 132 -18.31 -35.91 0.45
N GLY A 133 -18.19 -37.22 0.61
CA GLY A 133 -19.09 -38.04 1.39
C GLY A 133 -19.06 -37.68 2.87
N ALA A 134 -20.24 -37.45 3.43
CA ALA A 134 -20.50 -37.39 4.84
C ALA A 134 -20.14 -38.69 5.51
N ALA A 135 -19.18 -38.71 6.44
CA ALA A 135 -18.98 -39.77 7.39
C ALA A 135 -19.57 -39.35 8.73
N ARG A 136 -20.73 -39.89 9.05
CA ARG A 136 -21.24 -40.01 10.40
C ARG A 136 -20.38 -41.05 11.12
N GLY A 137 -19.99 -40.77 12.33
CA GLY A 137 -19.38 -41.71 13.27
C GLY A 137 -19.79 -41.34 14.69
N ALA A 138 -20.43 -42.25 15.30
CA ALA A 138 -20.98 -42.46 16.62
C ALA A 138 -20.13 -41.91 17.78
#